data_e85084e0cb2fd752cf4ef5afc5d96562
#
_entry.id   e85084e0cb2fd752cf4ef5afc5d96562
#
_cell.length_a   1.000
_cell.length_b   1.000
_cell.length_c   1.000
_cell.angle_alpha   90.00
_cell.angle_beta   90.00
_cell.angle_gamma   90.00
#
_symmetry.space_group_name_H-M   'P 1'
#
loop_
_entity.id
_entity.type
_entity.pdbx_description
1 polymer ?
#
loop_
_entity_poly.entity_id
_entity_poly.type
_entity_poly.pdbx_seq_one_letter_code
_entity_poly.pdbx_strand_id
1 'polypeptide(L)'
;MVSIFSYFLIVKKESNQASSAVSTTESTSQSSTSQGKTDETDKDKQEEIQKLKDQLTALDTKITEAEAFVSKFKKETAVPKLDIEAIKNNDLSSLEGTWRSQSGNEYIINDSGEVRATWFTNDQKYESVVGLKVSKGQDSRNPETASISAWVKDSVAGGFVIVAVPSGVVMQPADDGKITDKSNHTEERLLSGQDYGSMLMKPENVYYCVKPDTSKLEEAEKNLAQLQADRESIKSSLEPKEKKN
;
A
#
# COMPACT_ATOMS: atom_id res chain seq x y z
N MET A 1 20.44 8.97 -1.29
CA MET A 1 20.45 7.62 -1.85
C MET A 1 21.15 6.72 -0.85
N VAL A 2 20.42 5.97 -0.06
CA VAL A 2 20.96 4.92 0.81
C VAL A 2 20.35 3.62 0.32
N SER A 3 21.19 2.81 -0.29
CA SER A 3 20.88 1.49 -0.81
C SER A 3 20.64 0.54 0.35
N ILE A 4 19.40 0.10 0.55
CA ILE A 4 19.10 -1.01 1.45
C ILE A 4 19.00 -2.25 0.58
N PHE A 5 20.15 -2.87 0.33
CA PHE A 5 20.23 -4.18 -0.30
C PHE A 5 20.15 -5.29 0.74
N SER A 6 19.21 -6.18 0.53
CA SER A 6 19.28 -7.64 0.73
C SER A 6 19.69 -8.16 2.10
N TYR A 7 18.69 -8.60 2.85
CA TYR A 7 18.83 -9.76 3.72
C TYR A 7 17.73 -10.79 3.38
N PHE A 8 17.90 -11.47 2.25
CA PHE A 8 17.25 -12.75 2.03
C PHE A 8 18.18 -13.84 2.58
N LEU A 9 17.97 -14.25 3.83
CA LEU A 9 18.52 -15.49 4.35
C LEU A 9 17.66 -16.65 3.88
N ILE A 10 18.15 -17.32 2.84
CA ILE A 10 17.64 -18.62 2.39
C ILE A 10 17.90 -19.63 3.53
N VAL A 11 16.85 -20.02 4.24
CA VAL A 11 16.91 -21.18 5.12
C VAL A 11 16.90 -22.42 4.22
N LYS A 12 18.08 -23.00 3.98
CA LYS A 12 18.23 -24.31 3.36
C LYS A 12 17.64 -25.36 4.28
N LYS A 13 16.59 -26.01 3.85
CA LYS A 13 16.00 -27.20 4.48
C LYS A 13 16.93 -28.39 4.23
N GLU A 14 17.75 -28.74 5.19
CA GLU A 14 18.48 -30.02 5.16
C GLU A 14 17.53 -31.16 5.56
N SER A 15 17.20 -31.98 4.58
CA SER A 15 16.50 -33.23 4.79
C SER A 15 17.52 -34.30 5.18
N ASN A 16 17.55 -34.70 6.44
CA ASN A 16 18.26 -35.87 6.87
C ASN A 16 17.48 -37.14 6.49
N GLN A 17 17.93 -37.84 5.46
CA GLN A 17 17.58 -39.21 5.20
C GLN A 17 18.45 -40.10 6.08
N ALA A 18 17.83 -40.76 7.06
CA ALA A 18 18.45 -41.85 7.79
C ALA A 18 18.33 -43.15 6.97
N SER A 19 19.46 -43.66 6.57
CA SER A 19 19.61 -44.99 5.95
C SER A 19 19.72 -46.05 7.02
N SER A 20 18.85 -47.05 6.93
CA SER A 20 18.88 -48.27 7.73
C SER A 20 20.07 -49.17 7.33
N ALA A 21 20.81 -49.65 8.33
CA ALA A 21 21.59 -50.86 8.22
C ALA A 21 21.41 -51.69 9.46
N VAL A 22 20.83 -52.87 9.25
CA VAL A 22 20.68 -53.98 10.18
C VAL A 22 22.04 -54.64 10.42
N SER A 23 22.41 -54.93 11.65
CA SER A 23 23.26 -56.07 11.97
C SER A 23 23.02 -56.55 13.40
N THR A 24 22.61 -57.80 13.43
CA THR A 24 22.37 -58.67 14.60
C THR A 24 23.71 -59.09 15.24
N THR A 25 23.83 -59.13 16.54
CA THR A 25 24.38 -60.28 17.29
C THR A 25 24.21 -60.10 18.81
N GLU A 26 23.86 -61.19 19.40
CA GLU A 26 23.49 -61.67 20.73
C GLU A 26 24.25 -61.17 21.95
N SER A 27 23.43 -61.05 23.01
CA SER A 27 23.54 -61.65 24.35
C SER A 27 24.75 -61.39 25.23
N THR A 28 24.53 -60.78 26.38
CA THR A 28 24.73 -61.40 27.73
C THR A 28 24.25 -60.47 28.83
N SER A 29 23.52 -61.02 29.77
CA SER A 29 22.99 -60.44 30.99
C SER A 29 24.05 -59.85 31.92
N GLN A 30 23.73 -58.70 32.54
CA GLN A 30 23.72 -58.61 34.03
C GLN A 30 23.17 -57.26 34.50
N SER A 31 22.31 -57.39 35.48
CA SER A 31 21.71 -56.46 36.39
C SER A 31 22.64 -55.35 36.93
N SER A 32 22.17 -54.08 36.86
CA SER A 32 22.03 -53.28 38.08
C SER A 32 21.76 -51.80 37.76
N THR A 33 20.84 -51.22 38.53
CA THR A 33 20.67 -49.80 38.86
C THR A 33 20.00 -48.90 37.84
N SER A 34 18.67 -48.90 37.88
CA SER A 34 17.79 -47.88 37.33
C SER A 34 17.78 -46.65 38.25
N GLN A 35 18.68 -45.70 38.05
CA GLN A 35 18.59 -44.35 38.64
C GLN A 35 19.20 -43.23 37.84
N GLY A 36 19.80 -43.51 36.65
CA GLY A 36 20.45 -42.48 35.82
C GLY A 36 19.71 -42.06 34.55
N LYS A 37 18.53 -42.66 34.27
CA LYS A 37 17.85 -42.45 32.94
C LYS A 37 16.72 -41.40 32.96
N THR A 38 16.26 -40.99 34.13
CA THR A 38 15.16 -40.00 34.28
C THR A 38 15.67 -38.55 34.22
N ASP A 39 16.84 -38.27 34.77
CA ASP A 39 17.38 -36.88 34.81
C ASP A 39 17.88 -36.39 33.45
N GLU A 40 18.40 -37.27 32.61
CA GLU A 40 18.92 -36.91 31.27
C GLU A 40 17.77 -36.60 30.27
N THR A 41 16.66 -37.34 30.36
CA THR A 41 15.47 -37.12 29.53
C THR A 41 14.70 -35.85 29.90
N ASP A 42 14.71 -35.41 31.13
CA ASP A 42 14.03 -34.18 31.58
C ASP A 42 14.86 -32.95 31.24
N LYS A 43 16.19 -33.05 31.25
CA LYS A 43 17.08 -31.98 30.80
C LYS A 43 16.95 -31.72 29.32
N ASP A 44 16.92 -32.76 28.48
CA ASP A 44 16.75 -32.66 27.01
C ASP A 44 15.41 -32.02 26.65
N LYS A 45 14.32 -32.35 27.37
CA LYS A 45 13.01 -31.70 27.19
C LYS A 45 13.03 -30.22 27.55
N GLN A 46 13.67 -29.86 28.63
CA GLN A 46 13.77 -28.46 29.04
C GLN A 46 14.59 -27.62 28.05
N GLU A 47 15.67 -28.18 27.51
CA GLU A 47 16.45 -27.53 26.45
C GLU A 47 15.61 -27.35 25.18
N GLU A 48 14.80 -28.33 24.79
CA GLU A 48 13.89 -28.22 23.64
C GLU A 48 12.80 -27.14 23.87
N ILE A 49 12.20 -27.10 25.06
CA ILE A 49 11.23 -26.06 25.43
C ILE A 49 11.86 -24.66 25.36
N GLN A 50 13.07 -24.51 25.90
CA GLN A 50 13.78 -23.25 25.89
C GLN A 50 14.07 -22.80 24.43
N LYS A 51 14.53 -23.72 23.59
CA LYS A 51 14.78 -23.45 22.17
C LYS A 51 13.52 -22.99 21.44
N LEU A 52 12.36 -23.59 21.69
CA LEU A 52 11.09 -23.17 21.10
C LEU A 52 10.68 -21.77 21.59
N LYS A 53 10.90 -21.45 22.88
CA LYS A 53 10.66 -20.11 23.44
C LYS A 53 11.56 -19.05 22.79
N ASP A 54 12.83 -19.37 22.60
CA ASP A 54 13.77 -18.46 21.93
C ASP A 54 13.37 -18.22 20.48
N GLN A 55 12.89 -19.26 19.77
CA GLN A 55 12.36 -19.15 18.42
C GLN A 55 11.10 -18.30 18.37
N LEU A 56 10.17 -18.43 19.33
CA LEU A 56 8.99 -17.57 19.41
C LEU A 56 9.38 -16.12 19.62
N THR A 57 10.31 -15.83 20.52
CA THR A 57 10.80 -14.47 20.76
C THR A 57 11.41 -13.85 19.51
N ALA A 58 12.22 -14.63 18.76
CA ALA A 58 12.81 -14.18 17.52
C ALA A 58 11.75 -13.93 16.43
N LEU A 59 10.69 -14.76 16.37
CA LEU A 59 9.58 -14.56 15.46
C LEU A 59 8.73 -13.35 15.84
N ASP A 60 8.44 -13.12 17.11
CA ASP A 60 7.71 -11.94 17.58
C ASP A 60 8.42 -10.64 17.17
N THR A 61 9.76 -10.62 17.27
CA THR A 61 10.55 -9.47 16.77
C THR A 61 10.38 -9.28 15.27
N LYS A 62 10.51 -10.34 14.47
CA LYS A 62 10.35 -10.28 13.02
C LYS A 62 8.93 -9.89 12.60
N ILE A 63 7.91 -10.35 13.32
CA ILE A 63 6.51 -9.96 13.08
C ILE A 63 6.33 -8.48 13.31
N THR A 64 6.86 -7.94 14.42
CA THR A 64 6.79 -6.50 14.72
C THR A 64 7.45 -5.65 13.62
N GLU A 65 8.61 -6.08 13.13
CA GLU A 65 9.30 -5.42 12.02
C GLU A 65 8.46 -5.49 10.72
N ALA A 66 7.91 -6.66 10.39
CA ALA A 66 7.08 -6.86 9.21
C ALA A 66 5.77 -6.03 9.28
N GLU A 67 5.13 -5.94 10.45
CA GLU A 67 3.96 -5.08 10.67
C GLU A 67 4.29 -3.60 10.44
N ALA A 68 5.45 -3.16 10.89
CA ALA A 68 5.92 -1.78 10.64
C ALA A 68 6.14 -1.53 9.14
N PHE A 69 6.70 -2.48 8.39
CA PHE A 69 6.84 -2.39 6.93
C PHE A 69 5.49 -2.35 6.23
N VAL A 70 4.56 -3.25 6.57
CA VAL A 70 3.20 -3.25 6.01
C VAL A 70 2.50 -1.93 6.28
N SER A 71 2.59 -1.41 7.51
CA SER A 71 1.99 -0.12 7.87
C SER A 71 2.57 1.03 7.06
N LYS A 72 3.89 1.04 6.86
CA LYS A 72 4.58 2.04 6.04
C LYS A 72 4.12 1.98 4.58
N PHE A 73 4.13 0.80 3.96
CA PHE A 73 3.72 0.65 2.56
C PHE A 73 2.24 0.94 2.36
N LYS A 74 1.37 0.62 3.30
CA LYS A 74 -0.06 1.02 3.26
C LYS A 74 -0.23 2.54 3.19
N LYS A 75 0.58 3.30 3.93
CA LYS A 75 0.57 4.77 3.85
C LYS A 75 1.10 5.28 2.51
N GLU A 76 2.20 4.69 2.02
CA GLU A 76 2.83 5.10 0.76
C GLU A 76 1.98 4.73 -0.48
N THR A 77 1.15 3.69 -0.39
CA THR A 77 0.28 3.22 -1.49
C THR A 77 -1.19 3.62 -1.32
N ALA A 78 -1.52 4.39 -0.29
CA ALA A 78 -2.86 4.90 -0.12
C ALA A 78 -3.22 5.84 -1.28
N VAL A 79 -4.32 5.56 -1.96
CA VAL A 79 -4.88 6.51 -2.93
C VAL A 79 -5.54 7.63 -2.14
N PRO A 80 -5.19 8.90 -2.37
CA PRO A 80 -5.80 10.01 -1.66
C PRO A 80 -7.31 10.02 -1.93
N LYS A 81 -8.08 10.26 -0.87
CA LYS A 81 -9.50 10.54 -0.97
C LYS A 81 -9.71 12.04 -0.92
N LEU A 82 -10.45 12.58 -1.88
CA LEU A 82 -10.72 14.02 -1.96
C LEU A 82 -11.53 14.50 -0.74
N ASP A 83 -10.98 15.41 0.02
CA ASP A 83 -11.68 16.13 1.08
C ASP A 83 -12.21 17.44 0.53
N ILE A 84 -13.46 17.43 0.07
CA ILE A 84 -14.09 18.56 -0.60
C ILE A 84 -14.22 19.77 0.32
N GLU A 85 -14.52 19.55 1.59
CA GLU A 85 -14.66 20.66 2.55
C GLU A 85 -13.30 21.29 2.89
N ALA A 86 -12.26 20.47 3.05
CA ALA A 86 -10.90 20.97 3.21
C ALA A 86 -10.45 21.79 1.98
N ILE A 87 -10.70 21.26 0.75
CA ILE A 87 -10.37 21.96 -0.49
C ILE A 87 -11.10 23.31 -0.57
N LYS A 88 -12.40 23.38 -0.26
CA LYS A 88 -13.18 24.64 -0.23
C LYS A 88 -12.61 25.65 0.77
N ASN A 89 -11.96 25.18 1.83
CA ASN A 89 -11.26 25.99 2.82
C ASN A 89 -9.78 26.27 2.45
N ASN A 90 -9.38 25.99 1.20
CA ASN A 90 -8.05 26.16 0.64
C ASN A 90 -6.96 25.24 1.26
N ASP A 91 -7.37 24.12 1.85
CA ASP A 91 -6.47 23.01 2.15
C ASP A 91 -6.47 22.03 0.98
N LEU A 92 -5.40 22.07 0.19
CA LEU A 92 -5.27 21.28 -1.04
C LEU A 92 -4.54 19.95 -0.81
N SER A 93 -4.25 19.58 0.43
CA SER A 93 -3.48 18.38 0.78
C SER A 93 -4.09 17.07 0.22
N SER A 94 -5.42 16.99 0.16
CA SER A 94 -6.10 15.81 -0.40
C SER A 94 -5.98 15.67 -1.93
N LEU A 95 -5.41 16.67 -2.61
CA LEU A 95 -5.09 16.59 -4.04
C LEU A 95 -3.69 16.03 -4.29
N GLU A 96 -2.87 15.83 -3.26
CA GLU A 96 -1.50 15.34 -3.40
C GLU A 96 -1.46 14.03 -4.19
N GLY A 97 -0.55 13.95 -5.16
CA GLY A 97 -0.35 12.75 -5.95
C GLY A 97 -0.18 13.02 -7.45
N THR A 98 -0.18 11.96 -8.20
CA THR A 98 -0.13 12.00 -9.67
C THR A 98 -1.51 11.72 -10.24
N TRP A 99 -1.99 12.64 -11.05
CA TRP A 99 -3.27 12.57 -11.72
C TRP A 99 -3.05 12.52 -13.23
N ARG A 100 -3.59 11.52 -13.89
CA ARG A 100 -3.36 11.32 -15.34
C ARG A 100 -4.67 11.12 -16.09
N SER A 101 -4.75 11.74 -17.25
CA SER A 101 -5.86 11.55 -18.17
C SER A 101 -5.57 10.43 -19.17
N GLN A 102 -6.62 9.94 -19.81
CA GLN A 102 -6.51 8.92 -20.88
C GLN A 102 -5.73 9.44 -22.09
N SER A 103 -5.77 10.76 -22.36
CA SER A 103 -4.98 11.43 -23.40
C SER A 103 -3.49 11.59 -23.04
N GLY A 104 -3.06 11.11 -21.85
CA GLY A 104 -1.67 11.16 -21.40
C GLY A 104 -1.27 12.45 -20.69
N ASN A 105 -2.18 13.44 -20.60
CA ASN A 105 -1.90 14.64 -19.82
C ASN A 105 -1.80 14.29 -18.32
N GLU A 106 -0.94 15.03 -17.60
CA GLU A 106 -0.62 14.69 -16.22
C GLU A 106 -0.51 15.93 -15.34
N TYR A 107 -1.00 15.82 -14.11
CA TYR A 107 -0.71 16.72 -13.00
C TYR A 107 0.01 15.96 -11.91
N ILE A 108 1.16 16.46 -11.47
CA ILE A 108 1.85 16.00 -10.26
C ILE A 108 1.67 17.12 -9.22
N ILE A 109 0.86 16.85 -8.21
CA ILE A 109 0.50 17.82 -7.16
C ILE A 109 1.26 17.42 -5.89
N ASN A 110 2.03 18.34 -5.32
CA ASN A 110 2.72 18.11 -4.06
C ASN A 110 1.89 18.58 -2.86
N ASP A 111 2.37 18.29 -1.66
CA ASP A 111 1.77 18.63 -0.37
C ASP A 111 1.54 20.15 -0.17
N SER A 112 2.33 21.01 -0.84
CA SER A 112 2.17 22.46 -0.82
C SER A 112 1.15 22.99 -1.83
N GLY A 113 0.51 22.11 -2.64
CA GLY A 113 -0.41 22.48 -3.71
C GLY A 113 0.28 23.04 -4.96
N GLU A 114 1.59 22.90 -5.09
CA GLU A 114 2.28 23.17 -6.35
C GLU A 114 2.06 22.04 -7.33
N VAL A 115 1.76 22.39 -8.59
CA VAL A 115 1.46 21.44 -9.66
C VAL A 115 2.51 21.53 -10.75
N ARG A 116 3.09 20.39 -11.09
CA ARG A 116 3.72 20.19 -12.40
C ARG A 116 2.69 19.60 -13.34
N ALA A 117 2.46 20.31 -14.43
CA ALA A 117 1.54 19.87 -15.45
C ALA A 117 2.31 19.46 -16.72
N THR A 118 1.91 18.36 -17.30
CA THR A 118 2.36 17.87 -18.60
C THR A 118 1.16 17.80 -19.53
N TRP A 119 1.28 18.41 -20.71
CA TRP A 119 0.29 18.34 -21.77
C TRP A 119 0.90 17.87 -23.08
N PHE A 120 0.08 17.17 -23.86
CA PHE A 120 0.43 16.76 -25.22
C PHE A 120 -0.48 17.47 -26.21
N THR A 121 0.14 18.13 -27.19
CA THR A 121 -0.56 18.77 -28.30
C THR A 121 0.20 18.49 -29.60
N ASN A 122 -0.45 17.89 -30.58
CA ASN A 122 0.18 17.49 -31.84
C ASN A 122 1.46 16.68 -31.63
N ASP A 123 1.41 15.68 -30.73
CA ASP A 123 2.54 14.82 -30.34
C ASP A 123 3.75 15.54 -29.69
N GLN A 124 3.60 16.82 -29.39
CA GLN A 124 4.60 17.59 -28.64
C GLN A 124 4.25 17.62 -27.15
N LYS A 125 5.26 17.38 -26.33
CA LYS A 125 5.16 17.47 -24.89
C LYS A 125 5.43 18.90 -24.41
N TYR A 126 4.53 19.42 -23.58
CA TYR A 126 4.67 20.70 -22.89
C TYR A 126 4.66 20.47 -21.40
N GLU A 127 5.56 21.13 -20.69
CA GLU A 127 5.62 21.09 -19.22
C GLU A 127 5.53 22.50 -18.67
N SER A 128 4.79 22.66 -17.58
CA SER A 128 4.62 23.95 -16.92
C SER A 128 4.38 23.77 -15.43
N VAL A 129 4.71 24.80 -14.65
CA VAL A 129 4.30 24.89 -13.26
C VAL A 129 2.96 25.63 -13.21
N VAL A 130 2.00 25.05 -12.51
CA VAL A 130 0.64 25.58 -12.35
C VAL A 130 0.43 25.99 -10.91
N GLY A 131 -0.07 27.21 -10.72
CA GLY A 131 -0.55 27.70 -9.42
C GLY A 131 -2.01 27.29 -9.22
N LEU A 132 -2.37 26.92 -8.00
CA LEU A 132 -3.73 26.61 -7.59
C LEU A 132 -4.21 27.56 -6.50
N LYS A 133 -5.50 27.87 -6.55
CA LYS A 133 -6.21 28.58 -5.49
C LYS A 133 -7.67 28.19 -5.53
N VAL A 134 -8.28 27.93 -4.37
CA VAL A 134 -9.72 27.68 -4.33
C VAL A 134 -10.50 28.81 -5.00
N SER A 135 -11.45 28.48 -5.83
CA SER A 135 -12.28 29.48 -6.51
C SER A 135 -13.19 30.18 -5.53
N LYS A 136 -13.31 31.51 -5.64
CA LYS A 136 -14.20 32.31 -4.78
C LYS A 136 -15.67 31.93 -4.94
N GLY A 137 -16.08 31.52 -6.15
CA GLY A 137 -17.41 30.99 -6.44
C GLY A 137 -17.35 29.50 -6.64
N GLN A 138 -18.05 28.73 -5.81
CA GLN A 138 -18.25 27.29 -6.00
C GLN A 138 -19.49 27.04 -6.85
N ASP A 139 -19.49 25.97 -7.62
CA ASP A 139 -20.65 25.61 -8.45
C ASP A 139 -21.80 25.10 -7.61
N SER A 140 -22.85 25.90 -7.46
CA SER A 140 -24.03 25.54 -6.67
C SER A 140 -24.83 24.35 -7.24
N ARG A 141 -24.65 24.00 -8.51
CA ARG A 141 -25.26 22.80 -9.15
C ARG A 141 -24.61 21.51 -8.67
N ASN A 142 -23.35 21.59 -8.29
CA ASN A 142 -22.52 20.46 -7.87
C ASN A 142 -21.92 20.70 -6.47
N PRO A 143 -22.74 20.78 -5.43
CA PRO A 143 -22.28 21.18 -4.10
C PRO A 143 -21.30 20.16 -3.44
N GLU A 144 -21.30 18.93 -3.94
CA GLU A 144 -20.41 17.86 -3.49
C GLU A 144 -19.03 17.88 -4.17
N THR A 145 -18.74 18.92 -4.95
CA THR A 145 -17.46 19.12 -5.66
C THR A 145 -16.77 20.38 -5.18
N ALA A 146 -15.50 20.54 -5.53
CA ALA A 146 -14.77 21.77 -5.27
C ALA A 146 -14.14 22.34 -6.54
N SER A 147 -14.39 23.61 -6.82
CA SER A 147 -13.81 24.34 -7.95
C SER A 147 -12.54 25.06 -7.52
N ILE A 148 -11.47 24.86 -8.27
CA ILE A 148 -10.13 25.37 -8.02
C ILE A 148 -9.71 26.18 -9.25
N SER A 149 -9.38 27.45 -9.04
CA SER A 149 -8.77 28.29 -10.08
C SER A 149 -7.31 27.85 -10.28
N ALA A 150 -6.93 27.66 -11.52
CA ALA A 150 -5.60 27.24 -11.92
C ALA A 150 -5.04 28.19 -12.97
N TRP A 151 -3.72 28.41 -12.94
CA TRP A 151 -3.04 29.24 -13.93
C TRP A 151 -1.62 28.76 -14.15
N VAL A 152 -1.14 28.84 -15.39
CA VAL A 152 0.26 28.60 -15.70
C VAL A 152 1.10 29.72 -15.08
N LYS A 153 2.07 29.40 -14.24
CA LYS A 153 2.99 30.40 -13.66
C LYS A 153 3.82 31.01 -14.80
N ASP A 154 4.10 32.28 -14.67
CA ASP A 154 4.85 33.07 -15.66
C ASP A 154 4.15 33.26 -17.03
N SER A 155 2.86 32.97 -17.11
CA SER A 155 2.03 33.27 -18.28
C SER A 155 1.08 34.43 -18.01
N VAL A 156 0.94 35.34 -18.99
CA VAL A 156 -0.01 36.44 -18.94
C VAL A 156 -1.44 36.03 -19.33
N ALA A 157 -1.59 34.81 -19.83
CA ALA A 157 -2.87 34.21 -20.23
C ALA A 157 -2.86 32.71 -19.82
N GLY A 158 -4.03 32.08 -19.84
CA GLY A 158 -4.09 30.62 -19.61
C GLY A 158 -4.61 30.20 -18.24
N GLY A 159 -5.50 31.01 -17.67
CA GLY A 159 -6.30 30.60 -16.50
C GLY A 159 -7.34 29.54 -16.91
N PHE A 160 -7.54 28.55 -16.04
CA PHE A 160 -8.53 27.49 -16.22
C PHE A 160 -9.06 27.04 -14.85
N VAL A 161 -10.03 26.17 -14.85
CA VAL A 161 -10.60 25.61 -13.60
C VAL A 161 -10.28 24.13 -13.53
N ILE A 162 -9.93 23.66 -12.34
CA ILE A 162 -9.92 22.26 -11.97
C ILE A 162 -11.10 22.02 -11.03
N VAL A 163 -11.92 21.02 -11.32
CA VAL A 163 -13.02 20.61 -10.44
C VAL A 163 -12.65 19.27 -9.82
N ALA A 164 -12.53 19.24 -8.52
CA ALA A 164 -12.31 18.01 -7.75
C ALA A 164 -13.67 17.33 -7.52
N VAL A 165 -13.81 16.10 -7.99
CA VAL A 165 -15.05 15.34 -7.97
C VAL A 165 -14.83 13.99 -7.25
N PRO A 166 -15.44 13.79 -6.08
CA PRO A 166 -15.34 12.54 -5.35
C PRO A 166 -15.92 11.34 -6.10
N SER A 167 -15.47 10.18 -5.72
CA SER A 167 -16.07 8.90 -6.12
C SER A 167 -17.56 8.86 -5.73
N GLY A 168 -18.41 8.33 -6.62
CA GLY A 168 -19.87 8.28 -6.46
C GLY A 168 -20.62 9.54 -6.89
N VAL A 169 -19.96 10.68 -7.04
CA VAL A 169 -20.60 11.94 -7.47
C VAL A 169 -20.68 11.99 -9.00
N VAL A 170 -21.85 12.32 -9.51
CA VAL A 170 -22.13 12.56 -10.93
C VAL A 170 -22.36 14.04 -11.16
N MET A 171 -21.60 14.65 -12.08
CA MET A 171 -21.78 16.07 -12.39
C MET A 171 -23.12 16.33 -13.05
N GLN A 172 -23.76 17.43 -12.68
CA GLN A 172 -25.02 17.85 -13.30
C GLN A 172 -24.82 18.11 -14.80
N PRO A 173 -25.80 17.78 -15.66
CA PRO A 173 -25.70 18.04 -17.08
C PRO A 173 -25.52 19.50 -17.42
N ALA A 174 -24.88 19.77 -18.56
CA ALA A 174 -24.79 21.09 -19.19
C ALA A 174 -25.71 21.17 -20.44
N ASP A 175 -25.88 22.36 -20.99
CA ASP A 175 -26.65 22.62 -22.20
C ASP A 175 -28.05 21.96 -22.19
N ASP A 176 -28.85 22.29 -21.17
CA ASP A 176 -30.20 21.76 -20.96
C ASP A 176 -30.31 20.23 -21.05
N GLY A 177 -29.31 19.55 -20.51
CA GLY A 177 -29.27 18.09 -20.43
C GLY A 177 -28.61 17.38 -21.62
N LYS A 178 -28.14 18.11 -22.62
CA LYS A 178 -27.53 17.52 -23.83
C LYS A 178 -26.10 17.02 -23.57
N ILE A 179 -25.39 17.66 -22.65
CA ILE A 179 -24.01 17.28 -22.28
C ILE A 179 -24.04 16.68 -20.88
N THR A 180 -23.72 15.40 -20.77
CA THR A 180 -23.72 14.64 -19.54
C THR A 180 -22.32 14.20 -19.15
N ASP A 181 -22.10 14.00 -17.87
CA ASP A 181 -20.84 13.45 -17.34
C ASP A 181 -20.71 11.96 -17.74
N LYS A 182 -19.74 11.67 -18.59
CA LYS A 182 -19.41 10.31 -19.08
C LYS A 182 -18.14 9.75 -18.46
N SER A 183 -17.59 10.43 -17.47
CA SER A 183 -16.39 9.99 -16.78
C SER A 183 -16.66 8.74 -15.90
N ASN A 184 -15.61 8.09 -15.39
CA ASN A 184 -15.77 6.98 -14.45
C ASN A 184 -16.14 7.52 -13.05
N HIS A 185 -17.41 7.39 -12.66
CA HIS A 185 -17.92 7.89 -11.39
C HIS A 185 -17.49 7.05 -10.18
N THR A 186 -16.89 5.88 -10.38
CA THR A 186 -16.45 5.01 -9.27
C THR A 186 -15.09 5.43 -8.71
N GLU A 187 -14.43 6.40 -9.34
CA GLU A 187 -13.10 6.87 -8.95
C GLU A 187 -13.11 8.37 -8.61
N GLU A 188 -12.22 8.76 -7.70
CA GLU A 188 -11.85 10.16 -7.49
C GLU A 188 -11.28 10.73 -8.78
N ARG A 189 -11.71 11.93 -9.19
CA ARG A 189 -11.29 12.50 -10.46
C ARG A 189 -11.21 14.02 -10.46
N LEU A 190 -10.39 14.54 -11.37
CA LEU A 190 -10.28 15.96 -11.63
C LEU A 190 -10.77 16.25 -13.06
N LEU A 191 -11.72 17.15 -13.20
CA LEU A 191 -12.11 17.71 -14.49
C LEU A 191 -11.37 19.03 -14.68
N SER A 192 -10.83 19.29 -15.87
CA SER A 192 -10.03 20.47 -16.11
C SER A 192 -10.44 21.12 -17.44
N GLY A 193 -10.66 22.44 -17.42
CA GLY A 193 -11.05 23.20 -18.61
C GLY A 193 -11.35 24.65 -18.32
N GLN A 194 -11.80 25.37 -19.35
CA GLN A 194 -12.17 26.79 -19.26
C GLN A 194 -13.68 27.00 -19.08
N ASP A 195 -14.50 26.05 -19.51
CA ASP A 195 -15.93 26.06 -19.31
C ASP A 195 -16.49 24.69 -18.90
N TYR A 196 -17.63 24.71 -18.25
CA TYR A 196 -18.26 23.54 -17.67
C TYR A 196 -18.64 22.48 -18.71
N GLY A 197 -19.24 22.89 -19.82
CA GLY A 197 -19.69 21.96 -20.87
C GLY A 197 -18.50 21.22 -21.48
N SER A 198 -17.42 21.95 -21.80
CA SER A 198 -16.23 21.34 -22.38
C SER A 198 -15.55 20.33 -21.51
N MET A 199 -15.60 20.51 -20.18
CA MET A 199 -15.07 19.54 -19.21
C MET A 199 -15.81 18.20 -19.25
N LEU A 200 -17.14 18.23 -19.48
CA LEU A 200 -17.98 17.04 -19.53
C LEU A 200 -17.95 16.33 -20.88
N MET A 201 -17.66 17.05 -21.97
CA MET A 201 -17.69 16.53 -23.34
C MET A 201 -16.55 15.56 -23.66
N LYS A 202 -15.44 15.66 -22.96
CA LYS A 202 -14.19 14.95 -23.28
C LYS A 202 -13.74 14.05 -22.10
N PRO A 203 -14.38 12.90 -21.92
CA PRO A 203 -14.03 11.98 -20.81
C PRO A 203 -12.57 11.52 -20.87
N GLU A 204 -11.93 11.52 -22.07
CA GLU A 204 -10.51 11.21 -22.25
C GLU A 204 -9.57 12.24 -21.61
N ASN A 205 -10.07 13.44 -21.31
CA ASN A 205 -9.32 14.51 -20.65
C ASN A 205 -9.60 14.60 -19.15
N VAL A 206 -10.39 13.71 -18.60
CA VAL A 206 -10.61 13.61 -17.15
C VAL A 206 -9.39 12.94 -16.52
N TYR A 207 -8.88 13.52 -15.43
CA TYR A 207 -7.71 13.01 -14.73
C TYR A 207 -8.14 12.12 -13.58
N TYR A 208 -7.54 10.95 -13.50
CA TYR A 208 -7.70 9.99 -12.40
C TYR A 208 -6.39 9.86 -11.63
N CYS A 209 -6.49 9.61 -10.33
CA CYS A 209 -5.31 9.38 -9.52
C CYS A 209 -4.57 8.13 -10.01
N VAL A 210 -3.28 8.27 -10.30
CA VAL A 210 -2.41 7.14 -10.64
C VAL A 210 -2.20 6.31 -9.40
N LYS A 211 -2.71 5.08 -9.41
CA LYS A 211 -2.55 4.15 -8.29
C LYS A 211 -1.08 3.79 -8.13
N PRO A 212 -0.53 3.92 -6.93
CA PRO A 212 0.84 3.49 -6.66
C PRO A 212 1.03 1.99 -6.92
N ASP A 213 2.27 1.60 -7.20
CA ASP A 213 2.63 0.18 -7.29
C ASP A 213 2.49 -0.50 -5.92
N THR A 214 1.58 -1.46 -5.81
CA THR A 214 1.29 -2.22 -4.58
C THR A 214 2.11 -3.49 -4.42
N SER A 215 2.98 -3.82 -5.37
CA SER A 215 3.72 -5.10 -5.38
C SER A 215 4.54 -5.32 -4.11
N LYS A 216 5.17 -4.27 -3.59
CA LYS A 216 5.93 -4.33 -2.32
C LYS A 216 5.02 -4.50 -1.10
N LEU A 217 3.84 -3.91 -1.11
CA LEU A 217 2.85 -4.10 -0.06
C LEU A 217 2.36 -5.55 -0.04
N GLU A 218 2.00 -6.10 -1.19
CA GLU A 218 1.55 -7.48 -1.34
C GLU A 218 2.62 -8.48 -0.89
N GLU A 219 3.89 -8.25 -1.24
CA GLU A 219 5.02 -9.05 -0.77
C GLU A 219 5.20 -8.95 0.75
N ALA A 220 5.11 -7.76 1.32
CA ALA A 220 5.24 -7.52 2.75
C ALA A 220 4.09 -8.19 3.53
N GLU A 221 2.84 -8.11 3.05
CA GLU A 221 1.69 -8.78 3.66
C GLU A 221 1.81 -10.29 3.60
N LYS A 222 2.29 -10.84 2.49
CA LYS A 222 2.56 -12.29 2.36
C LYS A 222 3.64 -12.75 3.33
N ASN A 223 4.72 -11.98 3.47
CA ASN A 223 5.79 -12.29 4.43
C ASN A 223 5.27 -12.26 5.88
N LEU A 224 4.50 -11.25 6.23
CA LEU A 224 3.88 -11.14 7.56
C LEU A 224 2.98 -12.34 7.85
N ALA A 225 2.12 -12.73 6.91
CA ALA A 225 1.25 -13.88 7.06
C ALA A 225 2.04 -15.20 7.26
N GLN A 226 3.16 -15.37 6.57
CA GLN A 226 4.04 -16.54 6.75
C GLN A 226 4.67 -16.55 8.15
N LEU A 227 5.20 -15.43 8.63
CA LEU A 227 5.79 -15.33 9.97
C LEU A 227 4.76 -15.62 11.07
N GLN A 228 3.53 -15.14 10.90
CA GLN A 228 2.43 -15.42 11.83
C GLN A 228 2.06 -16.93 11.84
N ALA A 229 2.02 -17.58 10.67
CA ALA A 229 1.78 -19.02 10.56
C ALA A 229 2.89 -19.84 11.20
N ASP A 230 4.15 -19.47 10.99
CA ASP A 230 5.31 -20.13 11.61
C ASP A 230 5.26 -19.99 13.15
N ARG A 231 4.88 -18.82 13.65
CA ARG A 231 4.69 -18.56 15.08
C ARG A 231 3.63 -19.48 15.70
N GLU A 232 2.46 -19.59 15.07
CA GLU A 232 1.39 -20.47 15.55
C GLU A 232 1.78 -21.95 15.50
N SER A 233 2.57 -22.37 14.51
CA SER A 233 3.12 -23.72 14.43
C SER A 233 4.05 -24.04 15.61
N ILE A 234 4.97 -23.14 15.94
CA ILE A 234 5.88 -23.31 17.09
C ILE A 234 5.10 -23.30 18.40
N LYS A 235 4.14 -22.39 18.56
CA LYS A 235 3.29 -22.31 19.75
C LYS A 235 2.50 -23.60 19.97
N SER A 236 1.90 -24.15 18.90
CA SER A 236 1.20 -25.44 18.94
C SER A 236 2.11 -26.62 19.32
N SER A 237 3.40 -26.52 18.98
CA SER A 237 4.42 -27.52 19.33
C SER A 237 4.87 -27.38 20.79
N LEU A 238 4.85 -26.18 21.35
CA LEU A 238 5.28 -25.87 22.72
C LEU A 238 4.22 -26.27 23.76
N GLU A 239 2.93 -25.94 23.53
CA GLU A 239 1.84 -26.15 24.48
C GLU A 239 1.73 -27.58 25.07
N PRO A 240 1.81 -28.68 24.28
CA PRO A 240 1.74 -30.04 24.84
C PRO A 240 2.98 -30.43 25.61
N LYS A 241 4.12 -29.77 25.40
CA LYS A 241 5.38 -30.02 26.12
C LYS A 241 5.38 -29.37 27.50
N GLU A 242 4.79 -28.18 27.62
CA GLU A 242 4.63 -27.48 28.91
C GLU A 242 3.58 -28.13 29.81
N LYS A 243 2.51 -28.75 29.26
CA LYS A 243 1.47 -29.42 30.04
C LYS A 243 1.89 -30.78 30.60
N LYS A 244 3.02 -31.35 30.20
CA LYS A 244 3.54 -32.64 30.67
C LYS A 244 4.63 -32.51 31.72
N ASN A 245 4.95 -31.32 32.13
CA ASN A 245 5.76 -30.97 33.28
C ASN A 245 4.85 -30.60 34.47
#